data_c39f5b196a2e2646608455f43e683583
#
_entry.id   c39f5b196a2e2646608455f43e683583
#
_cell.length_a   1.000
_cell.length_b   1.000
_cell.length_c   1.000
_cell.angle_alpha   90.00
_cell.angle_beta   90.00
_cell.angle_gamma   90.00
#
_symmetry.space_group_name_H-M   'P 1'
#
loop_
_entity.id
_entity.type
_entity.pdbx_description
1 polymer ?
#
loop_
_entity_poly.entity_id
_entity_poly.type
_entity_poly.pdbx_seq_one_letter_code
_entity_poly.pdbx_strand_id
1 'polypeptide(L)' 'MITDSRESQLIAEIEAQEYLISVASKFNIPKSEQRQTKMALEFYKQELKELKRREK' A
#
# COMPACT_ATOMS: atom_id res chain seq x y z
N MET A 1 19.90 -16.21 -3.32
CA MET A 1 19.25 -15.56 -2.21
C MET A 1 17.75 -15.46 -2.42
N ILE A 2 17.01 -15.72 -1.37
CA ILE A 2 15.57 -15.75 -1.49
C ILE A 2 14.99 -14.39 -1.14
N THR A 3 14.29 -13.80 -2.07
CA THR A 3 13.58 -12.58 -1.81
C THR A 3 12.37 -12.89 -0.94
N ASP A 4 12.15 -12.09 0.10
CA ASP A 4 10.98 -12.27 0.92
C ASP A 4 9.75 -11.99 0.09
N SER A 5 8.97 -13.03 -0.20
CA SER A 5 7.78 -12.88 -1.03
C SER A 5 6.76 -11.96 -0.36
N ARG A 6 6.76 -11.89 0.97
CA ARG A 6 5.86 -10.98 1.66
C ARG A 6 6.24 -9.53 1.41
N GLU A 7 7.53 -9.24 1.41
CA GLU A 7 7.98 -7.89 1.12
C GLU A 7 7.59 -7.48 -0.29
N SER A 8 7.82 -8.37 -1.26
CA SER A 8 7.43 -8.09 -2.64
C SER A 8 5.93 -7.87 -2.76
N GLN A 9 5.15 -8.67 -2.05
CA GLN A 9 3.71 -8.55 -2.08
C GLN A 9 3.26 -7.22 -1.49
N LEU A 10 3.86 -6.81 -0.37
CA LEU A 10 3.52 -5.54 0.25
C LEU A 10 3.85 -4.36 -0.65
N ILE A 11 5.00 -4.41 -1.31
CA ILE A 11 5.39 -3.35 -2.23
C ILE A 11 4.39 -3.26 -3.38
N ALA A 12 3.98 -4.40 -3.92
CA ALA A 12 3.00 -4.42 -5.00
C ALA A 12 1.66 -3.84 -4.55
N GLU A 13 1.23 -4.19 -3.33
CA GLU A 13 -0.02 -3.66 -2.81
C GLU A 13 0.06 -2.15 -2.59
N ILE A 14 1.19 -1.67 -2.08
CA ILE A 14 1.37 -0.25 -1.87
C ILE A 14 1.28 0.49 -3.20
N GLU A 15 1.95 -0.02 -4.23
CA GLU A 15 1.91 0.60 -5.55
C GLU A 15 0.49 0.61 -6.10
N ALA A 16 -0.24 -0.48 -5.91
CA ALA A 16 -1.61 -0.56 -6.39
C ALA A 16 -2.49 0.48 -5.70
N GLN A 17 -2.33 0.63 -4.39
CA GLN A 17 -3.14 1.60 -3.66
C GLN A 17 -2.77 3.03 -4.05
N GLU A 18 -1.49 3.30 -4.27
CA GLU A 18 -1.07 4.62 -4.70
C GLU A 18 -1.63 4.95 -6.08
N TYR A 19 -1.68 3.96 -6.95
CA TYR A 19 -2.28 4.15 -8.26
C TYR A 19 -3.76 4.49 -8.13
N LEU A 20 -4.48 3.77 -7.27
CA LEU A 20 -5.90 4.03 -7.06
C LEU A 20 -6.14 5.44 -6.54
N ILE A 21 -5.30 5.90 -5.63
CA ILE A 21 -5.43 7.26 -5.13
C ILE A 21 -5.19 8.26 -6.25
N SER A 22 -4.23 7.98 -7.10
CA SER A 22 -3.92 8.86 -8.21
C SER A 22 -5.11 9.00 -9.18
N VAL A 23 -5.76 7.87 -9.53
CA VAL A 23 -6.89 7.93 -10.45
C VAL A 23 -8.15 8.45 -9.77
N ALA A 24 -8.24 8.33 -8.45
CA ALA A 24 -9.44 8.77 -7.73
C ALA A 24 -9.71 10.25 -7.95
N SER A 25 -8.65 11.05 -7.98
CA SER A 25 -8.81 12.49 -8.18
C SER A 25 -9.27 12.81 -9.59
N LYS A 26 -8.99 11.92 -10.54
CA LYS A 26 -9.40 12.13 -11.94
C LYS A 26 -10.83 11.72 -12.20
N PHE A 27 -11.32 10.72 -11.47
CA PHE A 27 -12.63 10.14 -11.75
C PHE A 27 -13.68 10.46 -10.69
N ASN A 28 -13.41 11.43 -9.83
CA ASN A 28 -14.39 11.89 -8.83
C ASN A 28 -14.93 10.76 -7.98
N ILE A 29 -14.04 9.89 -7.52
CA ILE A 29 -14.44 8.79 -6.65
C ILE A 29 -14.85 9.34 -5.29
N PRO A 30 -15.91 8.81 -4.67
CA PRO A 30 -16.38 9.30 -3.37
C PRO A 30 -15.29 9.32 -2.31
N LYS A 31 -15.35 10.31 -1.46
CA LYS A 31 -14.33 10.48 -0.42
C LYS A 31 -14.26 9.30 0.52
N SER A 32 -15.39 8.64 0.75
CA SER A 32 -15.40 7.47 1.64
C SER A 32 -14.52 6.36 1.08
N GLU A 33 -14.58 6.14 -0.24
CA GLU A 33 -13.73 5.13 -0.87
C GLU A 33 -12.28 5.56 -0.89
N GLN A 34 -12.03 6.86 -1.10
CA GLN A 34 -10.66 7.37 -1.04
C GLN A 34 -10.06 7.18 0.34
N ARG A 35 -10.87 7.39 1.37
CA ARG A 35 -10.41 7.21 2.75
C ARG A 35 -10.04 5.76 2.99
N GLN A 36 -10.85 4.82 2.54
CA GLN A 36 -10.55 3.41 2.72
C GLN A 36 -9.25 3.04 2.01
N THR A 37 -9.06 3.56 0.81
CA THR A 37 -7.84 3.29 0.07
C THR A 37 -6.63 3.84 0.80
N LYS A 38 -6.75 5.04 1.36
CA LYS A 38 -5.64 5.63 2.12
C LYS A 38 -5.33 4.83 3.37
N MET A 39 -6.37 4.35 4.05
CA MET A 39 -6.15 3.54 5.24
C MET A 39 -5.45 2.23 4.91
N ALA A 40 -5.86 1.61 3.82
CA ALA A 40 -5.20 0.38 3.38
C ALA A 40 -3.74 0.66 3.03
N LEU A 41 -3.48 1.77 2.35
CA LEU A 41 -2.12 2.13 1.98
C LEU A 41 -1.24 2.30 3.22
N GLU A 42 -1.74 3.01 4.22
CA GLU A 42 -0.97 3.22 5.45
C GLU A 42 -0.75 1.90 6.18
N PHE A 43 -1.75 1.04 6.18
CA PHE A 43 -1.61 -0.26 6.80
C PHE A 43 -0.49 -1.07 6.15
N TYR A 44 -0.46 -1.10 4.82
CA TYR A 44 0.57 -1.84 4.12
C TYR A 44 1.95 -1.23 4.32
N LYS A 45 2.03 0.09 4.33
CA LYS A 45 3.31 0.76 4.58
C LYS A 45 3.83 0.44 5.97
N GLN A 46 2.94 0.40 6.94
CA GLN A 46 3.32 0.07 8.30
C GLN A 46 3.82 -1.37 8.38
N GLU A 47 3.13 -2.28 7.72
CA GLU A 47 3.54 -3.67 7.71
C GLU A 47 4.92 -3.83 7.07
N LEU A 48 5.15 -3.13 5.97
CA LEU A 48 6.43 -3.20 5.30
C LEU A 48 7.54 -2.68 6.21
N LYS A 49 7.27 -1.59 6.90
CA LYS A 49 8.24 -1.01 7.84
C LYS A 49 8.58 -1.98 8.95
N GLU A 50 7.56 -2.64 9.49
CA GLU A 50 7.78 -3.63 10.55
C GLU A 50 8.59 -4.80 10.04
N LEU A 51 8.30 -5.24 8.83
CA LEU A 51 9.02 -6.35 8.24
C LEU A 51 10.50 -6.03 8.08
N LYS A 52 10.80 -4.84 7.57
CA LYS A 52 12.19 -4.43 7.39
C LYS A 52 12.91 -4.28 8.73
N ARG A 53 12.18 -3.87 9.74
CA ARG A 53 12.73 -3.75 11.08
C ARG A 53 13.17 -5.08 11.62
N ARG A 54 12.39 -6.11 11.34
CA ARG A 54 12.69 -7.45 11.83
C ARG A 54 13.88 -8.07 11.15
N GLU A 55 14.17 -7.63 9.96
CA GLU A 55 15.26 -8.22 9.18
C GLU A 55 16.64 -7.79 9.66
N LYS A 56 16.69 -6.91 10.58
CA LYS A 56 17.99 -6.52 11.15
C LYS A 56 18.53 -7.52 12.16
#